data_40d6957e2ec7fbf35dde21693f9c407e
#
_entry.id   40d6957e2ec7fbf35dde21693f9c407e
#
_cell.length_a   1.000
_cell.length_b   1.000
_cell.length_c   1.000
_cell.angle_alpha   90.00
_cell.angle_beta   90.00
_cell.angle_gamma   90.00
#
_symmetry.space_group_name_H-M   'P 1'
#
loop_
_entity.id
_entity.type
_entity.pdbx_description
1 polymer ?
#
loop_
_entity_poly.entity_id
_entity_poly.type
_entity_poly.pdbx_seq_one_letter_code
_entity_poly.pdbx_strand_id
1 'polypeptide(L)'
;MSLLSELNIMVGDDDGNLRLDDNVSRAEFAKIAVASSSYKDTVATGLKVSPFKDVTYTHWSAPYIKAAVSAGIAEGYVDSTFRPDNTVSYEEALTMVLKVLGYTTQDFGDSWPYGQMGLANSLEITKNVNAEQGEALTRRQVARLIYNTLDTKIKDNQSKLITSVFDSKVIEGVTIIASHNEDSSLGTDKIYTTAGTFEFDGNFNSDYVGRKGDIVVKNDEDFVSFTPRDQRVEEYTVSNVI
;
A
#
# COMPACT_ATOMS: atom_id res chain seq x y z
N MET A 1 5.28 -5.34 3.75
CA MET A 1 5.95 -4.99 2.45
C MET A 1 5.51 -5.94 1.33
N SER A 2 5.37 -7.27 1.54
CA SER A 2 4.95 -8.18 0.46
C SER A 2 3.71 -7.70 -0.28
N LEU A 3 2.62 -7.39 0.41
CA LEU A 3 1.40 -6.86 -0.22
C LEU A 3 1.66 -5.64 -1.11
N LEU A 4 2.42 -4.66 -0.63
CA LEU A 4 2.68 -3.43 -1.40
C LEU A 4 3.54 -3.69 -2.64
N SER A 5 4.42 -4.69 -2.58
CA SER A 5 5.22 -5.13 -3.74
C SER A 5 4.36 -5.88 -4.75
N GLU A 6 3.52 -6.82 -4.30
CA GLU A 6 2.59 -7.56 -5.18
C GLU A 6 1.58 -6.63 -5.88
N LEU A 7 1.13 -5.59 -5.21
CA LEU A 7 0.26 -4.57 -5.80
C LEU A 7 1.04 -3.51 -6.62
N ASN A 8 2.35 -3.64 -6.78
CA ASN A 8 3.22 -2.67 -7.47
C ASN A 8 3.13 -1.23 -6.93
N ILE A 9 2.78 -1.07 -5.64
CA ILE A 9 2.68 0.23 -4.98
C ILE A 9 4.05 0.68 -4.49
N MET A 10 4.81 -0.24 -3.87
CA MET A 10 6.10 0.06 -3.27
C MET A 10 7.02 -1.16 -3.37
N VAL A 11 8.05 -1.05 -4.17
CA VAL A 11 9.03 -2.12 -4.45
C VAL A 11 10.40 -1.77 -3.86
N GLY A 12 11.29 -2.77 -3.79
CA GLY A 12 12.70 -2.58 -3.47
C GLY A 12 13.47 -1.83 -4.56
N ASP A 13 14.76 -1.59 -4.32
CA ASP A 13 15.69 -1.14 -5.34
C ASP A 13 16.02 -2.27 -6.34
N ASP A 14 16.89 -2.00 -7.32
CA ASP A 14 17.27 -2.96 -8.36
C ASP A 14 17.94 -4.24 -7.80
N ASP A 15 18.50 -4.15 -6.59
CA ASP A 15 19.09 -5.29 -5.87
C ASP A 15 18.05 -6.00 -4.96
N GLY A 16 16.80 -5.55 -4.94
CA GLY A 16 15.71 -6.07 -4.12
C GLY A 16 15.70 -5.58 -2.67
N ASN A 17 16.59 -4.63 -2.29
CA ASN A 17 16.62 -4.11 -0.93
C ASN A 17 15.46 -3.15 -0.68
N LEU A 18 14.75 -3.35 0.41
CA LEU A 18 13.59 -2.54 0.76
C LEU A 18 13.94 -1.14 1.29
N ARG A 19 15.18 -0.96 1.78
CA ARG A 19 15.71 0.32 2.29
C ARG A 19 14.76 1.01 3.27
N LEU A 20 14.24 0.25 4.22
CA LEU A 20 13.11 0.66 5.07
C LEU A 20 13.37 1.89 5.95
N ASP A 21 14.63 2.18 6.24
CA ASP A 21 15.03 3.28 7.10
C ASP A 21 15.40 4.57 6.33
N ASP A 22 15.40 4.52 4.98
CA ASP A 22 15.61 5.70 4.15
C ASP A 22 14.35 6.57 4.11
N ASN A 23 14.55 7.88 4.10
CA ASN A 23 13.46 8.84 3.94
C ASN A 23 12.87 8.78 2.51
N VAL A 24 11.59 9.05 2.41
CA VAL A 24 10.86 9.11 1.14
C VAL A 24 10.78 10.56 0.67
N SER A 25 11.14 10.80 -0.60
CA SER A 25 10.96 12.11 -1.22
C SER A 25 9.50 12.38 -1.58
N ARG A 26 9.14 13.66 -1.77
CA ARG A 26 7.79 14.05 -2.22
C ARG A 26 7.45 13.45 -3.60
N ALA A 27 8.45 13.33 -4.49
CA ALA A 27 8.27 12.68 -5.79
C ALA A 27 7.96 11.20 -5.67
N GLU A 28 8.69 10.47 -4.82
CA GLU A 28 8.44 9.06 -4.54
C GLU A 28 7.08 8.87 -3.89
N PHE A 29 6.72 9.72 -2.94
CA PHE A 29 5.41 9.61 -2.29
C PHE A 29 4.26 9.92 -3.26
N ALA A 30 4.42 10.90 -4.17
CA ALA A 30 3.42 11.15 -5.22
C ALA A 30 3.23 9.92 -6.14
N LYS A 31 4.32 9.23 -6.51
CA LYS A 31 4.25 7.96 -7.24
C LYS A 31 3.48 6.89 -6.44
N ILE A 32 3.81 6.72 -5.16
CA ILE A 32 3.17 5.75 -4.26
C ILE A 32 1.67 6.06 -4.11
N ALA A 33 1.31 7.33 -3.90
CA ALA A 33 -0.08 7.77 -3.74
C ALA A 33 -0.91 7.50 -5.02
N VAL A 34 -0.37 7.82 -6.21
CA VAL A 34 -1.02 7.51 -7.48
C VAL A 34 -1.16 6.00 -7.66
N ALA A 35 -0.11 5.23 -7.41
CA ALA A 35 -0.13 3.77 -7.52
C ALA A 35 -1.15 3.11 -6.57
N SER A 36 -1.46 3.76 -5.43
CA SER A 36 -2.46 3.30 -4.46
C SER A 36 -3.90 3.75 -4.80
N SER A 37 -4.10 4.52 -5.85
CA SER A 37 -5.38 5.17 -6.16
C SER A 37 -6.05 4.60 -7.42
N SER A 38 -7.30 4.96 -7.64
CA SER A 38 -8.02 4.68 -8.90
C SER A 38 -7.40 5.35 -10.13
N TYR A 39 -6.42 6.21 -9.94
CA TYR A 39 -5.69 6.90 -11.01
C TYR A 39 -4.39 6.18 -11.41
N LYS A 40 -4.08 5.00 -10.86
CA LYS A 40 -2.85 4.25 -11.12
C LYS A 40 -2.58 3.99 -12.61
N ASP A 41 -3.64 3.80 -13.38
CA ASP A 41 -3.57 3.50 -14.82
C ASP A 41 -3.63 4.78 -15.70
N THR A 42 -3.68 5.98 -15.10
CA THR A 42 -3.75 7.25 -15.82
C THR A 42 -2.39 7.92 -16.02
N VAL A 43 -1.32 7.28 -15.58
CA VAL A 43 0.04 7.83 -15.68
C VAL A 43 0.49 7.89 -17.13
N ALA A 44 0.53 9.09 -17.69
CA ALA A 44 0.87 9.31 -19.09
C ALA A 44 2.39 9.16 -19.33
N THR A 45 2.74 8.54 -20.45
CA THR A 45 4.14 8.50 -20.92
C THR A 45 4.41 9.61 -21.92
N GLY A 46 5.68 10.01 -22.09
CA GLY A 46 6.11 10.93 -23.14
C GLY A 46 5.60 12.36 -22.96
N LEU A 47 5.64 12.89 -21.75
CA LEU A 47 5.30 14.28 -21.49
C LEU A 47 6.17 15.22 -22.32
N LYS A 48 5.55 16.33 -22.80
CA LYS A 48 6.23 17.38 -23.58
C LYS A 48 6.28 18.71 -22.84
N VAL A 49 5.62 18.79 -21.67
CA VAL A 49 5.53 20.01 -20.87
C VAL A 49 5.86 19.67 -19.41
N SER A 50 6.70 20.48 -18.80
CA SER A 50 7.07 20.37 -17.40
C SER A 50 5.86 20.69 -16.51
N PRO A 51 5.50 19.83 -15.53
CA PRO A 51 4.36 20.09 -14.66
C PRO A 51 4.62 21.23 -13.68
N PHE A 52 5.88 21.44 -13.29
CA PHE A 52 6.35 22.54 -12.41
C PHE A 52 7.70 23.05 -12.91
N LYS A 53 8.10 24.25 -12.49
CA LYS A 53 9.36 24.86 -12.93
C LYS A 53 10.60 24.10 -12.48
N ASP A 54 10.50 23.33 -11.38
CA ASP A 54 11.54 22.48 -10.81
C ASP A 54 11.36 20.98 -11.15
N VAL A 55 10.36 20.62 -11.95
CA VAL A 55 10.12 19.26 -12.45
C VAL A 55 10.10 19.29 -13.97
N THR A 56 11.25 19.04 -14.59
CA THR A 56 11.32 18.98 -16.06
C THR A 56 10.49 17.82 -16.62
N TYR A 57 10.00 17.94 -17.84
CA TYR A 57 9.22 16.86 -18.47
C TYR A 57 10.01 15.56 -18.65
N THR A 58 11.34 15.61 -18.59
CA THR A 58 12.25 14.45 -18.63
C THR A 58 12.55 13.87 -17.26
N HIS A 59 12.13 14.53 -16.18
CA HIS A 59 12.33 14.00 -14.83
C HIS A 59 11.50 12.72 -14.65
N TRP A 60 12.09 11.68 -14.04
CA TRP A 60 11.46 10.37 -13.89
C TRP A 60 10.07 10.45 -13.22
N SER A 61 9.90 11.38 -12.30
CA SER A 61 8.65 11.54 -11.53
C SER A 61 7.62 12.45 -12.21
N ALA A 62 7.98 13.14 -13.30
CA ALA A 62 7.09 14.11 -13.95
C ALA A 62 5.70 13.51 -14.32
N PRO A 63 5.60 12.27 -14.87
CA PRO A 63 4.32 11.65 -15.16
C PRO A 63 3.47 11.41 -13.91
N TYR A 64 4.09 10.97 -12.83
CA TYR A 64 3.41 10.67 -11.56
C TYR A 64 2.95 11.95 -10.85
N ILE A 65 3.81 12.96 -10.80
CA ILE A 65 3.47 14.29 -10.23
C ILE A 65 2.31 14.91 -11.02
N LYS A 66 2.35 14.84 -12.36
CA LYS A 66 1.24 15.33 -13.18
C LYS A 66 -0.06 14.57 -12.90
N ALA A 67 -0.01 13.24 -12.80
CA ALA A 67 -1.16 12.42 -12.47
C ALA A 67 -1.71 12.77 -11.08
N ALA A 68 -0.84 12.85 -10.06
CA ALA A 68 -1.22 13.20 -8.69
C ALA A 68 -1.91 14.56 -8.61
N VAL A 69 -1.37 15.57 -9.30
CA VAL A 69 -1.94 16.93 -9.32
C VAL A 69 -3.26 16.97 -10.11
N SER A 70 -3.32 16.30 -11.27
CA SER A 70 -4.55 16.24 -12.07
C SER A 70 -5.69 15.51 -11.34
N ALA A 71 -5.36 14.53 -10.50
CA ALA A 71 -6.30 13.81 -9.64
C ALA A 71 -6.64 14.56 -8.34
N GLY A 72 -6.03 15.73 -8.08
CA GLY A 72 -6.21 16.47 -6.83
C GLY A 72 -5.56 15.83 -5.60
N ILE A 73 -4.75 14.76 -5.78
CA ILE A 73 -4.06 14.05 -4.69
C ILE A 73 -2.93 14.90 -4.10
N ALA A 74 -2.19 15.59 -4.96
CA ALA A 74 -1.09 16.45 -4.55
C ALA A 74 -1.23 17.86 -5.12
N GLU A 75 -0.57 18.81 -4.49
CA GLU A 75 -0.50 20.21 -4.93
C GLU A 75 0.94 20.69 -4.93
N GLY A 76 1.25 21.64 -5.81
CA GLY A 76 2.50 22.38 -5.77
C GLY A 76 2.46 23.51 -4.76
N TYR A 77 3.60 24.14 -4.55
CA TYR A 77 3.72 25.33 -3.70
C TYR A 77 3.31 26.59 -4.46
N VAL A 78 3.02 27.65 -3.70
CA VAL A 78 2.62 28.97 -4.24
C VAL A 78 3.65 29.60 -5.17
N ASP A 79 4.92 29.18 -5.06
CA ASP A 79 6.02 29.64 -5.92
C ASP A 79 6.13 28.84 -7.24
N SER A 80 5.13 28.02 -7.56
CA SER A 80 5.08 27.14 -8.73
C SER A 80 6.16 26.05 -8.75
N THR A 81 6.65 25.63 -7.58
CA THR A 81 7.52 24.46 -7.40
C THR A 81 6.74 23.28 -6.86
N PHE A 82 7.26 22.06 -7.06
CA PHE A 82 6.79 20.83 -6.42
C PHE A 82 7.74 20.36 -5.32
N ARG A 83 9.02 20.70 -5.44
CA ARG A 83 10.13 20.27 -4.58
C ARG A 83 10.26 18.75 -4.55
N PRO A 84 10.48 18.11 -5.71
CA PRO A 84 10.41 16.66 -5.87
C PRO A 84 11.39 15.90 -4.97
N ASP A 85 12.59 16.45 -4.76
CA ASP A 85 13.68 15.82 -4.01
C ASP A 85 13.65 16.10 -2.50
N ASN A 86 12.78 17.02 -2.04
CA ASN A 86 12.59 17.22 -0.61
C ASN A 86 11.94 15.98 -0.01
N THR A 87 12.27 15.64 1.24
CA THR A 87 11.57 14.60 1.98
C THR A 87 10.11 14.99 2.18
N VAL A 88 9.21 14.02 2.08
CA VAL A 88 7.79 14.23 2.41
C VAL A 88 7.62 14.30 3.92
N SER A 89 6.93 15.31 4.42
CA SER A 89 6.59 15.37 5.84
C SER A 89 5.36 14.52 6.16
N TYR A 90 5.23 14.15 7.44
CA TYR A 90 4.11 13.34 7.92
C TYR A 90 2.74 13.93 7.53
N GLU A 91 2.53 15.21 7.79
CA GLU A 91 1.27 15.91 7.49
C GLU A 91 1.02 16.05 5.98
N GLU A 92 2.06 16.20 5.16
CA GLU A 92 1.92 16.20 3.70
C GLU A 92 1.49 14.82 3.18
N ALA A 93 2.09 13.76 3.71
CA ALA A 93 1.72 12.38 3.38
C ALA A 93 0.27 12.07 3.79
N LEU A 94 -0.14 12.47 5.01
CA LEU A 94 -1.52 12.32 5.47
C LEU A 94 -2.51 13.05 4.56
N THR A 95 -2.17 14.27 4.13
CA THR A 95 -3.01 15.03 3.20
C THR A 95 -3.20 14.27 1.89
N MET A 96 -2.14 13.71 1.32
CA MET A 96 -2.21 12.97 0.05
C MET A 96 -3.04 11.69 0.19
N VAL A 97 -2.86 10.89 1.25
CA VAL A 97 -3.63 9.64 1.42
C VAL A 97 -5.11 9.90 1.72
N LEU A 98 -5.45 10.96 2.43
CA LEU A 98 -6.83 11.38 2.61
C LEU A 98 -7.49 11.74 1.27
N LYS A 99 -6.76 12.46 0.40
CA LYS A 99 -7.23 12.79 -0.96
C LYS A 99 -7.36 11.54 -1.85
N VAL A 100 -6.49 10.52 -1.69
CA VAL A 100 -6.67 9.20 -2.34
C VAL A 100 -7.97 8.54 -1.93
N LEU A 101 -8.39 8.69 -0.68
CA LEU A 101 -9.66 8.17 -0.16
C LEU A 101 -10.90 9.03 -0.52
N GLY A 102 -10.71 10.14 -1.25
CA GLY A 102 -11.78 11.04 -1.66
C GLY A 102 -12.12 12.15 -0.67
N TYR A 103 -11.36 12.31 0.42
CA TYR A 103 -11.54 13.42 1.35
C TYR A 103 -10.95 14.72 0.80
N THR A 104 -11.59 15.83 1.10
CA THR A 104 -11.26 17.18 0.59
C THR A 104 -11.13 18.17 1.73
N THR A 105 -10.76 19.40 1.40
CA THR A 105 -10.72 20.52 2.37
C THR A 105 -12.05 20.71 3.11
N GLN A 106 -13.17 20.37 2.49
CA GLN A 106 -14.50 20.43 3.15
C GLN A 106 -14.63 19.45 4.32
N ASP A 107 -13.86 18.36 4.30
CA ASP A 107 -13.92 17.30 5.32
C ASP A 107 -12.97 17.55 6.48
N PHE A 108 -11.76 18.05 6.20
CA PHE A 108 -10.73 18.29 7.24
C PHE A 108 -10.57 19.78 7.57
N GLY A 109 -11.27 20.68 6.85
CA GLY A 109 -11.25 22.12 7.10
C GLY A 109 -9.94 22.83 6.74
N ASP A 110 -9.87 24.11 7.09
CA ASP A 110 -8.75 25.00 6.70
C ASP A 110 -7.61 25.03 7.72
N SER A 111 -7.76 24.34 8.86
CA SER A 111 -6.75 24.32 9.95
C SER A 111 -5.63 23.31 9.67
N TRP A 112 -4.90 23.52 8.59
CA TRP A 112 -3.75 22.69 8.25
C TRP A 112 -2.62 22.82 9.31
N PRO A 113 -1.99 21.72 9.74
CA PRO A 113 -2.25 20.33 9.36
C PRO A 113 -3.21 19.57 10.32
N TYR A 114 -3.78 20.27 11.31
CA TYR A 114 -4.51 19.62 12.41
C TYR A 114 -5.78 18.89 11.95
N GLY A 115 -6.49 19.44 10.97
CA GLY A 115 -7.67 18.80 10.40
C GLY A 115 -7.34 17.47 9.72
N GLN A 116 -6.28 17.43 8.92
CA GLN A 116 -5.80 16.23 8.26
C GLN A 116 -5.34 15.17 9.24
N MET A 117 -4.54 15.58 10.25
CA MET A 117 -4.05 14.68 11.30
C MET A 117 -5.20 14.10 12.12
N GLY A 118 -6.18 14.92 12.50
CA GLY A 118 -7.36 14.49 13.24
C GLY A 118 -8.21 13.49 12.45
N LEU A 119 -8.48 13.79 11.18
CA LEU A 119 -9.27 12.89 10.32
C LEU A 119 -8.52 11.57 10.06
N ALA A 120 -7.23 11.63 9.71
CA ALA A 120 -6.44 10.42 9.48
C ALA A 120 -6.36 9.52 10.72
N ASN A 121 -6.28 10.13 11.92
CA ASN A 121 -6.30 9.39 13.18
C ASN A 121 -7.69 8.73 13.44
N SER A 122 -8.78 9.44 13.18
CA SER A 122 -10.13 8.90 13.34
C SER A 122 -10.44 7.75 12.39
N LEU A 123 -9.78 7.70 11.24
CA LEU A 123 -9.86 6.63 10.24
C LEU A 123 -8.85 5.49 10.49
N GLU A 124 -8.10 5.53 11.59
CA GLU A 124 -7.05 4.59 11.94
C GLU A 124 -5.88 4.50 10.93
N ILE A 125 -5.77 5.44 10.00
CA ILE A 125 -4.70 5.49 8.98
C ILE A 125 -3.33 5.64 9.66
N THR A 126 -3.28 6.33 10.80
CA THR A 126 -2.05 6.59 11.57
C THR A 126 -1.64 5.45 12.50
N LYS A 127 -2.43 4.38 12.59
CA LYS A 127 -2.20 3.26 13.51
C LYS A 127 -0.83 2.61 13.29
N ASN A 128 -0.02 2.57 14.35
CA ASN A 128 1.36 2.06 14.31
C ASN A 128 2.29 2.80 13.32
N VAL A 129 1.96 4.03 12.95
CA VAL A 129 2.86 4.96 12.28
C VAL A 129 3.45 5.87 13.34
N ASN A 130 4.69 5.59 13.73
CA ASN A 130 5.40 6.37 14.75
C ASN A 130 6.06 7.57 14.07
N ALA A 131 5.31 8.66 13.91
CA ALA A 131 5.79 9.90 13.34
C ALA A 131 5.08 11.09 13.96
N GLU A 132 5.77 12.23 14.03
CA GLU A 132 5.27 13.48 14.57
C GLU A 132 5.16 14.55 13.48
N GLN A 133 4.40 15.60 13.74
CA GLN A 133 4.27 16.73 12.82
C GLN A 133 5.63 17.30 12.45
N GLY A 134 5.86 17.54 11.16
CA GLY A 134 7.10 18.06 10.59
C GLY A 134 8.18 16.99 10.37
N GLU A 135 7.97 15.76 10.82
CA GLU A 135 8.93 14.68 10.63
C GLU A 135 8.92 14.17 9.19
N ALA A 136 10.11 13.93 8.64
CA ALA A 136 10.28 13.28 7.35
C ALA A 136 9.99 11.78 7.48
N LEU A 137 9.13 11.23 6.63
CA LEU A 137 8.76 9.83 6.70
C LEU A 137 9.80 8.92 6.06
N THR A 138 10.12 7.84 6.78
CA THR A 138 10.90 6.72 6.25
C THR A 138 10.03 5.80 5.41
N ARG A 139 10.66 4.98 4.56
CA ARG A 139 9.97 3.96 3.74
C ARG A 139 9.17 2.96 4.60
N ARG A 140 9.65 2.64 5.82
CA ARG A 140 8.94 1.82 6.80
C ARG A 140 7.63 2.47 7.25
N GLN A 141 7.68 3.75 7.61
CA GLN A 141 6.50 4.52 8.04
C GLN A 141 5.51 4.70 6.89
N VAL A 142 6.01 5.02 5.70
CA VAL A 142 5.19 5.11 4.46
C VAL A 142 4.52 3.77 4.16
N ALA A 143 5.24 2.65 4.23
CA ALA A 143 4.67 1.33 3.99
C ALA A 143 3.52 1.02 4.96
N ARG A 144 3.67 1.37 6.25
CA ARG A 144 2.61 1.21 7.25
C ARG A 144 1.43 2.12 6.95
N LEU A 145 1.69 3.37 6.63
CA LEU A 145 0.65 4.36 6.29
C LEU A 145 -0.20 3.88 5.09
N ILE A 146 0.45 3.46 4.02
CA ILE A 146 -0.24 2.98 2.81
C ILE A 146 -1.01 1.68 3.10
N TYR A 147 -0.42 0.73 3.85
CA TYR A 147 -1.12 -0.49 4.26
C TYR A 147 -2.43 -0.17 4.99
N ASN A 148 -2.40 0.74 5.97
CA ASN A 148 -3.60 1.16 6.70
C ASN A 148 -4.60 1.87 5.77
N THR A 149 -4.11 2.69 4.84
CA THR A 149 -4.95 3.39 3.85
C THR A 149 -5.68 2.40 2.93
N LEU A 150 -5.01 1.34 2.49
CA LEU A 150 -5.63 0.29 1.66
C LEU A 150 -6.78 -0.42 2.38
N ASP A 151 -6.69 -0.58 3.69
CA ASP A 151 -7.73 -1.20 4.52
C ASP A 151 -8.84 -0.22 4.95
N THR A 152 -8.67 1.08 4.64
CA THR A 152 -9.65 2.13 4.97
C THR A 152 -10.71 2.24 3.88
N LYS A 153 -11.96 2.57 4.29
CA LYS A 153 -13.07 2.79 3.36
C LYS A 153 -12.92 4.10 2.59
N ILE A 154 -13.20 4.05 1.30
CA ILE A 154 -13.35 5.25 0.47
C ILE A 154 -14.59 6.02 0.94
N LYS A 155 -14.48 7.35 0.99
CA LYS A 155 -15.53 8.24 1.51
C LYS A 155 -16.90 7.99 0.87
N ASP A 156 -16.96 7.93 -0.44
CA ASP A 156 -18.26 8.00 -1.16
C ASP A 156 -18.92 6.62 -1.36
N ASN A 157 -18.16 5.54 -1.46
CA ASN A 157 -18.72 4.22 -1.76
C ASN A 157 -18.66 3.21 -0.60
N GLN A 158 -18.03 3.59 0.52
CA GLN A 158 -17.90 2.78 1.73
C GLN A 158 -17.19 1.42 1.55
N SER A 159 -16.65 1.13 0.37
CA SER A 159 -15.77 -0.03 0.13
C SER A 159 -14.35 0.29 0.56
N LYS A 160 -13.61 -0.70 1.01
CA LYS A 160 -12.18 -0.54 1.28
C LYS A 160 -11.43 -0.18 0.01
N LEU A 161 -10.38 0.65 0.13
CA LEU A 161 -9.57 1.08 -1.01
C LEU A 161 -8.98 -0.12 -1.76
N ILE A 162 -8.47 -1.12 -1.04
CA ILE A 162 -7.91 -2.35 -1.62
C ILE A 162 -8.93 -3.08 -2.50
N THR A 163 -10.19 -3.13 -2.09
CA THR A 163 -11.26 -3.77 -2.86
C THR A 163 -11.60 -2.94 -4.09
N SER A 164 -11.75 -1.63 -3.94
CA SER A 164 -12.20 -0.75 -5.03
C SER A 164 -11.16 -0.55 -6.13
N VAL A 165 -9.86 -0.63 -5.79
CA VAL A 165 -8.77 -0.31 -6.73
C VAL A 165 -8.06 -1.55 -7.25
N PHE A 166 -8.02 -2.63 -6.46
CA PHE A 166 -7.22 -3.82 -6.76
C PHE A 166 -8.05 -5.10 -6.84
N ASP A 167 -9.39 -5.02 -6.76
CA ASP A 167 -10.30 -6.18 -6.75
C ASP A 167 -9.89 -7.24 -5.71
N SER A 168 -9.33 -6.76 -4.59
CA SER A 168 -8.74 -7.60 -3.56
C SER A 168 -9.45 -7.44 -2.23
N LYS A 169 -9.43 -8.48 -1.40
CA LYS A 169 -9.97 -8.45 -0.05
C LYS A 169 -9.02 -9.10 0.95
N VAL A 170 -9.10 -8.66 2.19
CA VAL A 170 -8.41 -9.28 3.32
C VAL A 170 -9.34 -10.32 3.94
N ILE A 171 -8.84 -11.55 4.12
CA ILE A 171 -9.50 -12.60 4.91
C ILE A 171 -8.66 -12.79 6.18
N GLU A 172 -9.26 -12.46 7.31
CA GLU A 172 -8.57 -12.42 8.58
C GLU A 172 -8.52 -13.77 9.29
N GLY A 173 -7.45 -14.02 10.04
CA GLY A 173 -7.34 -15.15 10.96
C GLY A 173 -7.26 -16.52 10.27
N VAL A 174 -6.78 -16.56 9.06
CA VAL A 174 -6.63 -17.76 8.23
C VAL A 174 -5.35 -18.51 8.63
N THR A 175 -5.43 -19.83 8.73
CA THR A 175 -4.26 -20.70 8.85
C THR A 175 -3.96 -21.34 7.51
N ILE A 176 -2.72 -21.26 7.04
CA ILE A 176 -2.25 -21.96 5.86
C ILE A 176 -1.96 -23.41 6.28
N ILE A 177 -2.68 -24.36 5.72
CA ILE A 177 -2.64 -25.78 6.14
C ILE A 177 -1.60 -26.55 5.35
N ALA A 178 -1.60 -26.40 4.02
CA ALA A 178 -0.72 -27.15 3.13
C ALA A 178 -0.49 -26.40 1.80
N SER A 179 0.64 -26.68 1.19
CA SER A 179 0.92 -26.46 -0.23
C SER A 179 1.11 -27.83 -0.91
N HIS A 180 1.48 -27.83 -2.19
CA HIS A 180 1.81 -29.07 -2.90
C HIS A 180 2.90 -29.91 -2.20
N ASN A 181 3.81 -29.27 -1.47
CA ASN A 181 4.91 -29.96 -0.78
C ASN A 181 4.41 -30.83 0.38
N GLU A 182 3.38 -30.39 1.10
CA GLU A 182 2.78 -31.11 2.22
C GLU A 182 1.67 -32.05 1.76
N ASP A 183 0.96 -31.69 0.68
CA ASP A 183 -0.12 -32.49 0.10
C ASP A 183 0.00 -32.52 -1.43
N SER A 184 0.57 -33.59 -1.97
CA SER A 184 0.77 -33.78 -3.41
C SER A 184 -0.52 -33.91 -4.24
N SER A 185 -1.68 -34.01 -3.60
CA SER A 185 -2.98 -33.95 -4.29
C SER A 185 -3.40 -32.53 -4.68
N LEU A 186 -2.80 -31.52 -4.04
CA LEU A 186 -2.96 -30.12 -4.45
C LEU A 186 -2.17 -29.83 -5.73
N GLY A 187 -2.68 -28.91 -6.56
CA GLY A 187 -1.91 -28.36 -7.68
C GLY A 187 -0.64 -27.67 -7.18
N THR A 188 0.39 -27.62 -8.03
CA THR A 188 1.67 -26.98 -7.70
C THR A 188 1.58 -25.46 -7.49
N ASP A 189 0.47 -24.88 -7.93
CA ASP A 189 0.09 -23.47 -7.86
C ASP A 189 -0.99 -23.19 -6.82
N LYS A 190 -1.25 -24.13 -5.88
CA LYS A 190 -2.35 -24.03 -4.92
C LYS A 190 -1.88 -24.16 -3.48
N ILE A 191 -2.56 -23.39 -2.61
CA ILE A 191 -2.47 -23.53 -1.16
C ILE A 191 -3.85 -23.91 -0.59
N TYR A 192 -3.85 -24.78 0.41
CA TYR A 192 -5.02 -25.09 1.20
C TYR A 192 -4.97 -24.38 2.54
N THR A 193 -6.08 -23.76 2.90
CA THR A 193 -6.19 -22.92 4.11
C THR A 193 -7.50 -23.19 4.85
N THR A 194 -7.63 -22.67 6.07
CA THR A 194 -8.91 -22.72 6.82
C THR A 194 -10.03 -21.91 6.16
N ALA A 195 -9.72 -21.05 5.18
CA ALA A 195 -10.71 -20.28 4.43
C ALA A 195 -11.00 -20.83 3.03
N GLY A 196 -10.36 -21.93 2.64
CA GLY A 196 -10.50 -22.56 1.33
C GLY A 196 -9.17 -22.75 0.62
N THR A 197 -9.25 -23.13 -0.67
CA THR A 197 -8.09 -23.30 -1.55
C THR A 197 -7.95 -22.07 -2.41
N PHE A 198 -6.71 -21.57 -2.55
CA PHE A 198 -6.39 -20.39 -3.36
C PHE A 198 -5.25 -20.72 -4.32
N GLU A 199 -5.26 -20.09 -5.49
CA GLU A 199 -4.19 -20.16 -6.47
C GLU A 199 -3.12 -19.08 -6.19
N PHE A 200 -1.87 -19.32 -6.54
CA PHE A 200 -0.81 -18.32 -6.42
C PHE A 200 0.10 -18.35 -7.65
N ASP A 201 0.58 -17.17 -8.02
CA ASP A 201 1.58 -17.02 -9.06
C ASP A 201 3.00 -17.03 -8.48
N GLY A 202 3.93 -17.70 -9.17
CA GLY A 202 5.34 -17.71 -8.79
C GLY A 202 5.69 -18.65 -7.64
N ASN A 203 6.49 -18.20 -6.69
CA ASN A 203 6.99 -19.02 -5.59
C ASN A 203 6.22 -18.76 -4.31
N PHE A 204 5.61 -19.81 -3.77
CA PHE A 204 5.02 -19.76 -2.44
C PHE A 204 6.10 -19.96 -1.36
N ASN A 205 6.06 -19.11 -0.31
CA ASN A 205 6.95 -19.29 0.82
C ASN A 205 6.40 -20.40 1.76
N SER A 206 7.04 -21.56 1.75
CA SER A 206 6.66 -22.72 2.57
C SER A 206 6.72 -22.43 4.09
N ASP A 207 7.48 -21.43 4.54
CA ASP A 207 7.52 -21.03 5.95
C ASP A 207 6.17 -20.50 6.45
N TYR A 208 5.21 -20.26 5.57
CA TYR A 208 3.86 -19.86 5.93
C TYR A 208 2.96 -21.05 6.32
N VAL A 209 3.32 -22.27 5.95
CA VAL A 209 2.54 -23.46 6.32
C VAL A 209 2.54 -23.65 7.83
N GLY A 210 1.36 -23.93 8.40
CA GLY A 210 1.13 -24.03 9.83
C GLY A 210 0.96 -22.69 10.56
N ARG A 211 1.13 -21.55 9.88
CA ARG A 211 1.00 -20.22 10.50
C ARG A 211 -0.40 -19.65 10.33
N LYS A 212 -0.85 -18.94 11.38
CA LYS A 212 -2.08 -18.15 11.38
C LYS A 212 -1.78 -16.70 11.06
N GLY A 213 -2.60 -16.08 10.19
CA GLY A 213 -2.42 -14.70 9.78
C GLY A 213 -3.59 -14.18 8.97
N ASP A 214 -3.35 -13.12 8.24
CA ASP A 214 -4.31 -12.53 7.31
C ASP A 214 -3.83 -12.75 5.88
N ILE A 215 -4.69 -13.28 5.03
CA ILE A 215 -4.41 -13.41 3.60
C ILE A 215 -5.09 -12.28 2.84
N VAL A 216 -4.44 -11.83 1.77
CA VAL A 216 -5.07 -11.00 0.75
C VAL A 216 -5.30 -11.87 -0.47
N VAL A 217 -6.53 -11.85 -0.97
CA VAL A 217 -6.93 -12.56 -2.18
C VAL A 217 -7.50 -11.58 -3.20
N LYS A 218 -7.24 -11.85 -4.48
CA LYS A 218 -7.77 -11.10 -5.61
C LYS A 218 -8.77 -11.98 -6.35
N ASN A 219 -9.82 -11.38 -6.91
CA ASN A 219 -10.87 -12.09 -7.66
C ASN A 219 -11.49 -13.30 -6.91
N ASP A 220 -11.41 -13.31 -5.58
CA ASP A 220 -11.86 -14.41 -4.71
C ASP A 220 -11.07 -15.74 -4.81
N GLU A 221 -10.11 -15.86 -5.71
CA GLU A 221 -9.39 -17.12 -6.03
C GLU A 221 -7.87 -16.96 -5.92
N ASP A 222 -7.31 -15.80 -6.26
CA ASP A 222 -5.87 -15.59 -6.35
C ASP A 222 -5.29 -15.15 -5.01
N PHE A 223 -4.41 -15.94 -4.43
CA PHE A 223 -3.62 -15.54 -3.27
C PHE A 223 -2.60 -14.47 -3.64
N VAL A 224 -2.65 -13.33 -2.97
CA VAL A 224 -1.74 -12.20 -3.21
C VAL A 224 -0.65 -12.13 -2.15
N SER A 225 -1.02 -12.20 -0.87
CA SER A 225 -0.05 -12.11 0.22
C SER A 225 -0.56 -12.72 1.52
N PHE A 226 0.37 -13.00 2.43
CA PHE A 226 0.09 -13.46 3.79
C PHE A 226 0.83 -12.58 4.80
N THR A 227 0.12 -12.14 5.82
CA THR A 227 0.67 -11.40 6.95
C THR A 227 0.47 -12.21 8.21
N PRO A 228 1.53 -12.87 8.75
CA PRO A 228 1.40 -13.64 9.98
C PRO A 228 1.00 -12.75 11.16
N ARG A 229 0.05 -13.20 11.96
CA ARG A 229 -0.34 -12.50 13.21
C ARG A 229 0.59 -12.84 14.38
N ASP A 230 1.18 -14.05 14.36
CA ASP A 230 2.09 -14.52 15.39
C ASP A 230 3.49 -14.79 14.79
N GLN A 231 4.51 -14.43 15.55
CA GLN A 231 5.90 -14.77 15.22
C GLN A 231 6.27 -16.22 15.65
N ARG A 232 5.35 -16.96 16.28
CA ARG A 232 5.56 -18.33 16.74
C ARG A 232 5.01 -19.31 15.73
N VAL A 233 5.88 -20.18 15.24
CA VAL A 233 5.50 -21.43 14.58
C VAL A 233 5.08 -22.39 15.69
N GLU A 234 3.80 -22.78 15.73
CA GLU A 234 3.36 -23.89 16.57
C GLU A 234 3.44 -25.15 15.70
N GLU A 235 4.32 -26.08 16.07
CA GLU A 235 4.38 -27.39 15.44
C GLU A 235 3.25 -28.27 16.03
N TYR A 236 2.30 -28.66 15.19
CA TYR A 236 1.29 -29.64 15.55
C TYR A 236 1.66 -30.99 14.95
N THR A 237 1.88 -31.99 15.81
CA THR A 237 1.98 -33.38 15.37
C THR A 237 0.57 -33.95 15.22
N VAL A 238 0.14 -34.16 13.99
CA VAL A 238 -1.12 -34.89 13.72
C VAL A 238 -0.90 -36.36 14.02
N SER A 239 -1.41 -36.82 15.17
CA SER A 239 -1.17 -38.18 15.63
C SER A 239 -2.15 -39.26 15.08
N ASN A 240 -3.26 -38.86 14.45
CA ASN A 240 -4.16 -39.79 13.76
C ASN A 240 -5.03 -39.06 12.73
N VAL A 241 -4.96 -39.47 11.49
CA VAL A 241 -6.01 -39.24 10.47
C VAL A 241 -6.89 -40.51 10.49
N ILE A 242 -8.12 -40.35 10.97
CA ILE A 242 -9.13 -41.40 10.91
C ILE A 242 -9.89 -41.26 9.61
#